data_f6bc263802748aac0067a4527b200a91
#
_entry.id   f6bc263802748aac0067a4527b200a91
#
_cell.length_a   1.000
_cell.length_b   1.000
_cell.length_c   1.000
_cell.angle_alpha   90.00
_cell.angle_beta   90.00
_cell.angle_gamma   90.00
#
_symmetry.space_group_name_H-M   'P 1'
#
loop_
_entity.id
_entity.type
_entity.pdbx_description
1 polymer ?
#
loop_
_entity_poly.entity_id
_entity_poly.type
_entity_poly.pdbx_seq_one_letter_code
_entity_poly.pdbx_strand_id
1 'polypeptide(L)'
;MKNKTVFKRVIAVIGRSKLLLFLSLILSVASVILSLYIPVLAGRAIDGIKLHGNVDFEIIKKCLFGILICAIVGGVLQWVMNIINNRIAYNTVRDIRSKAFSHMQTLPVAFADSHPYGDIVSRITADAEQFADGLILGFSQLFTGVVTIAVTLVFMLTISPLITLAVVVLTPISLFTARFIARRTYSMFKKQSETRGEQTALINEMIQNQKTVQAFSYEGRAVERFDESNEKLRKYSLKSIFFSSLTNPTTRFINNLIYAVVGLMGGIFAIGGMVTVGGFVSFLAYSNQYTKPFNEISGVVTELQNALACAARIFELIDEKPEESDENCSALSDPEGSVEFDNVRFSYDKSKKLIDGFDFFAPSGKTIAVVGPTGCGKTTLINLLLRFYDVDGGSIKVDGENINDITRHSLRYHFGMVLQDTWIKNGTVRENIAFGKPDATDEEIIAAAKAARAHSFIKRLKNGYDTVIGDDDGLSEGERQLLCIARVMLMKPPMLILDEATSSIDTRTELKVQDAFNTLMQGRTSFVVAHRLSTIRHADCILVMKDGKVAEQGTHEELLAKNGFYTKLYNSQFAQ
;
A
#
# COMPACT_ATOMS: atom_id res chain seq x y z
N MET A 1 12.18 -11.64 -1.76
CA MET A 1 12.31 -12.84 -0.85
C MET A 1 12.04 -14.16 -1.59
N LYS A 2 12.72 -15.28 -1.25
CA LYS A 2 12.39 -16.61 -1.82
C LYS A 2 11.00 -17.03 -1.31
N ASN A 3 10.11 -17.50 -2.18
CA ASN A 3 8.72 -17.90 -1.84
C ASN A 3 8.60 -18.84 -0.63
N LYS A 4 9.59 -19.72 -0.38
CA LYS A 4 9.61 -20.61 0.80
C LYS A 4 9.72 -19.85 2.13
N THR A 5 10.41 -18.71 2.16
CA THR A 5 10.59 -17.89 3.37
C THR A 5 9.30 -17.11 3.67
N VAL A 6 8.66 -16.56 2.63
CA VAL A 6 7.37 -15.88 2.75
C VAL A 6 6.30 -16.84 3.28
N PHE A 7 6.20 -18.03 2.70
CA PHE A 7 5.25 -19.06 3.13
C PHE A 7 5.42 -19.45 4.60
N LYS A 8 6.67 -19.64 5.06
CA LYS A 8 6.95 -19.93 6.49
C LYS A 8 6.51 -18.77 7.40
N ARG A 9 6.74 -17.53 6.99
CA ARG A 9 6.30 -16.35 7.76
C ARG A 9 4.78 -16.25 7.82
N VAL A 10 4.11 -16.48 6.71
CA VAL A 10 2.64 -16.49 6.66
C VAL A 10 2.09 -17.54 7.62
N ILE A 11 2.63 -18.78 7.59
CA ILE A 11 2.25 -19.84 8.55
C ILE A 11 2.53 -19.43 10.00
N ALA A 12 3.64 -18.75 10.27
CA ALA A 12 3.96 -18.31 11.62
C ALA A 12 2.98 -17.26 12.16
N VAL A 13 2.54 -16.34 11.29
CA VAL A 13 1.55 -15.31 11.65
C VAL A 13 0.17 -15.95 11.86
N ILE A 14 -0.26 -16.82 10.95
CA ILE A 14 -1.53 -17.56 11.07
C ILE A 14 -1.49 -18.51 12.28
N GLY A 15 -0.33 -19.02 12.62
CA GLY A 15 -0.09 -19.92 13.74
C GLY A 15 -0.44 -19.34 15.13
N ARG A 16 -0.68 -18.03 15.23
CA ARG A 16 -1.27 -17.41 16.43
C ARG A 16 -2.70 -17.88 16.69
N SER A 17 -3.43 -18.29 15.64
CA SER A 17 -4.81 -18.81 15.70
C SER A 17 -4.91 -20.32 15.59
N LYS A 18 -3.92 -21.09 16.13
CA LYS A 18 -3.83 -22.55 16.00
C LYS A 18 -5.12 -23.30 16.38
N LEU A 19 -5.77 -22.87 17.46
CA LEU A 19 -7.01 -23.50 17.92
C LEU A 19 -8.15 -23.34 16.92
N LEU A 20 -8.30 -22.14 16.35
CA LEU A 20 -9.33 -21.84 15.35
C LEU A 20 -9.05 -22.59 14.03
N LEU A 21 -7.79 -22.72 13.64
CA LEU A 21 -7.39 -23.51 12.47
C LEU A 21 -7.72 -24.99 12.66
N PHE A 22 -7.39 -25.55 13.82
CA PHE A 22 -7.70 -26.95 14.13
C PHE A 22 -9.21 -27.19 14.18
N LEU A 23 -9.97 -26.26 14.76
CA LEU A 23 -11.44 -26.34 14.77
C LEU A 23 -12.02 -26.25 13.36
N SER A 24 -11.52 -25.32 12.52
CA SER A 24 -11.94 -25.21 11.12
C SER A 24 -11.69 -26.50 10.34
N LEU A 25 -10.55 -27.16 10.59
CA LEU A 25 -10.21 -28.45 9.99
C LEU A 25 -11.21 -29.56 10.36
N ILE A 26 -11.50 -29.69 11.64
CA ILE A 26 -12.47 -30.67 12.13
C ILE A 26 -13.86 -30.41 11.53
N LEU A 27 -14.31 -29.16 11.52
CA LEU A 27 -15.59 -28.76 10.93
C LEU A 27 -15.65 -29.06 9.43
N SER A 28 -14.55 -28.81 8.70
CA SER A 28 -14.43 -29.14 7.28
C SER A 28 -14.59 -30.65 7.05
N VAL A 29 -13.85 -31.48 7.78
CA VAL A 29 -13.93 -32.94 7.67
C VAL A 29 -15.33 -33.44 8.00
N ALA A 30 -15.93 -32.95 9.10
CA ALA A 30 -17.28 -33.36 9.51
C ALA A 30 -18.35 -32.93 8.47
N SER A 31 -18.27 -31.70 7.95
CA SER A 31 -19.19 -31.20 6.93
C SER A 31 -19.08 -32.01 5.63
N VAL A 32 -17.85 -32.32 5.20
CA VAL A 32 -17.61 -33.13 3.99
C VAL A 32 -18.14 -34.56 4.18
N ILE A 33 -17.90 -35.21 5.31
CA ILE A 33 -18.42 -36.56 5.58
C ILE A 33 -19.95 -36.57 5.54
N LEU A 34 -20.62 -35.58 6.16
CA LEU A 34 -22.08 -35.47 6.14
C LEU A 34 -22.61 -35.26 4.72
N SER A 35 -21.96 -34.39 3.95
CA SER A 35 -22.32 -34.14 2.55
C SER A 35 -22.16 -35.39 1.68
N LEU A 36 -21.08 -36.15 1.89
CA LEU A 36 -20.80 -37.38 1.16
C LEU A 36 -21.65 -38.59 1.64
N TYR A 37 -22.26 -38.49 2.80
CA TYR A 37 -23.18 -39.52 3.28
C TYR A 37 -24.58 -39.42 2.63
N ILE A 38 -24.96 -38.24 2.11
CA ILE A 38 -26.23 -38.00 1.41
C ILE A 38 -26.43 -38.99 0.21
N PRO A 39 -25.45 -39.16 -0.73
CA PRO A 39 -25.55 -40.13 -1.80
C PRO A 39 -25.77 -41.58 -1.32
N VAL A 40 -25.18 -41.98 -0.19
CA VAL A 40 -25.41 -43.33 0.38
C VAL A 40 -26.87 -43.50 0.80
N LEU A 41 -27.42 -42.50 1.50
CA LEU A 41 -28.82 -42.53 1.91
C LEU A 41 -29.77 -42.49 0.70
N ALA A 42 -29.44 -41.71 -0.31
CA ALA A 42 -30.20 -41.70 -1.56
C ALA A 42 -30.16 -43.04 -2.27
N GLY A 43 -28.98 -43.69 -2.32
CA GLY A 43 -28.87 -45.03 -2.89
C GLY A 43 -29.66 -46.06 -2.11
N ARG A 44 -29.62 -46.06 -0.76
CA ARG A 44 -30.44 -46.94 0.08
C ARG A 44 -31.95 -46.70 -0.13
N ALA A 45 -32.37 -45.47 -0.31
CA ALA A 45 -33.77 -45.16 -0.62
C ALA A 45 -34.21 -45.77 -1.98
N ILE A 46 -33.31 -45.74 -2.99
CA ILE A 46 -33.54 -46.35 -4.30
C ILE A 46 -33.61 -47.88 -4.20
N ASP A 47 -32.72 -48.49 -3.42
CA ASP A 47 -32.72 -49.94 -3.16
C ASP A 47 -33.98 -50.40 -2.38
N GLY A 48 -34.66 -49.47 -1.66
CA GLY A 48 -35.97 -49.70 -1.04
C GLY A 48 -37.12 -49.82 -2.04
N ILE A 49 -36.90 -49.48 -3.31
CA ILE A 49 -37.89 -49.66 -4.41
C ILE A 49 -37.66 -51.03 -5.02
N LYS A 50 -38.41 -52.06 -4.55
CA LYS A 50 -38.27 -53.45 -5.03
C LYS A 50 -39.04 -53.63 -6.32
N LEU A 51 -38.61 -54.63 -7.16
CA LEU A 51 -39.28 -55.04 -8.38
C LEU A 51 -40.76 -55.45 -8.10
N HIS A 52 -41.66 -55.20 -9.05
CA HIS A 52 -43.11 -55.51 -9.03
C HIS A 52 -43.96 -54.65 -8.08
N GLY A 53 -43.59 -53.36 -7.87
CA GLY A 53 -44.46 -52.40 -7.17
C GLY A 53 -44.40 -52.48 -5.64
N ASN A 54 -43.56 -53.30 -5.09
CA ASN A 54 -43.36 -53.45 -3.62
C ASN A 54 -42.38 -52.37 -3.15
N VAL A 55 -42.88 -51.25 -2.67
CA VAL A 55 -42.09 -50.09 -2.22
C VAL A 55 -42.04 -50.08 -0.69
N ASP A 56 -40.84 -50.14 -0.12
CA ASP A 56 -40.64 -49.99 1.33
C ASP A 56 -40.63 -48.50 1.73
N PHE A 57 -41.79 -47.94 1.97
CA PHE A 57 -41.98 -46.53 2.34
C PHE A 57 -41.32 -46.20 3.71
N GLU A 58 -41.13 -47.19 4.61
CA GLU A 58 -40.46 -46.95 5.88
C GLU A 58 -38.96 -46.66 5.71
N ILE A 59 -38.28 -47.44 4.86
CA ILE A 59 -36.88 -47.21 4.52
C ILE A 59 -36.72 -45.86 3.83
N ILE A 60 -37.57 -45.56 2.86
CA ILE A 60 -37.53 -44.30 2.12
C ILE A 60 -37.72 -43.12 3.07
N LYS A 61 -38.71 -43.14 3.97
CA LYS A 61 -38.95 -42.05 4.95
C LYS A 61 -37.71 -41.85 5.86
N LYS A 62 -37.13 -42.94 6.39
CA LYS A 62 -35.93 -42.91 7.22
C LYS A 62 -34.74 -42.30 6.47
N CYS A 63 -34.52 -42.69 5.22
CA CYS A 63 -33.48 -42.15 4.36
C CYS A 63 -33.70 -40.67 4.05
N LEU A 64 -34.90 -40.24 3.70
CA LEU A 64 -35.23 -38.82 3.43
C LEU A 64 -35.03 -37.95 4.67
N PHE A 65 -35.48 -38.43 5.84
CA PHE A 65 -35.26 -37.72 7.10
C PHE A 65 -33.76 -37.64 7.43
N GLY A 66 -32.99 -38.72 7.19
CA GLY A 66 -31.53 -38.72 7.32
C GLY A 66 -30.85 -37.73 6.38
N ILE A 67 -31.29 -37.64 5.10
CA ILE A 67 -30.78 -36.66 4.15
C ILE A 67 -31.05 -35.23 4.64
N LEU A 68 -32.27 -34.96 5.13
CA LEU A 68 -32.62 -33.65 5.66
C LEU A 68 -31.73 -33.24 6.82
N ILE A 69 -31.51 -34.16 7.78
CA ILE A 69 -30.61 -33.92 8.92
C ILE A 69 -29.19 -33.66 8.44
N CYS A 70 -28.65 -34.51 7.55
CA CYS A 70 -27.30 -34.35 7.03
C CYS A 70 -27.14 -33.01 6.27
N ALA A 71 -28.13 -32.59 5.51
CA ALA A 71 -28.11 -31.31 4.79
C ALA A 71 -28.12 -30.11 5.76
N ILE A 72 -29.02 -30.12 6.75
CA ILE A 72 -29.11 -29.03 7.73
C ILE A 72 -27.83 -28.97 8.59
N VAL A 73 -27.43 -30.06 9.18
CA VAL A 73 -26.24 -30.10 10.05
C VAL A 73 -24.97 -29.78 9.25
N GLY A 74 -24.80 -30.38 8.06
CA GLY A 74 -23.68 -30.11 7.17
C GLY A 74 -23.62 -28.64 6.76
N GLY A 75 -24.77 -28.03 6.45
CA GLY A 75 -24.88 -26.60 6.11
C GLY A 75 -24.51 -25.69 7.28
N VAL A 76 -24.96 -26.01 8.50
CA VAL A 76 -24.57 -25.27 9.72
C VAL A 76 -23.08 -25.38 9.99
N LEU A 77 -22.50 -26.58 9.89
CA LEU A 77 -21.05 -26.77 10.08
C LEU A 77 -20.23 -25.98 9.04
N GLN A 78 -20.65 -26.01 7.78
CA GLN A 78 -20.01 -25.23 6.71
C GLN A 78 -20.11 -23.72 6.96
N TRP A 79 -21.25 -23.24 7.42
CA TRP A 79 -21.44 -21.83 7.77
C TRP A 79 -20.54 -21.39 8.93
N VAL A 80 -20.50 -22.17 10.01
CA VAL A 80 -19.60 -21.91 11.16
C VAL A 80 -18.13 -21.94 10.73
N MET A 81 -17.74 -22.91 9.90
CA MET A 81 -16.39 -23.01 9.34
C MET A 81 -16.02 -21.76 8.55
N ASN A 82 -16.92 -21.25 7.69
CA ASN A 82 -16.66 -20.03 6.91
C ASN A 82 -16.50 -18.80 7.81
N ILE A 83 -17.29 -18.67 8.89
CA ILE A 83 -17.13 -17.61 9.89
C ILE A 83 -15.73 -17.67 10.52
N ILE A 84 -15.29 -18.85 10.90
CA ILE A 84 -13.98 -19.06 11.51
C ILE A 84 -12.85 -18.71 10.52
N ASN A 85 -12.94 -19.18 9.28
CA ASN A 85 -11.95 -18.91 8.24
C ASN A 85 -11.84 -17.42 7.94
N ASN A 86 -12.97 -16.73 7.80
CA ASN A 86 -13.01 -15.28 7.61
C ASN A 86 -12.38 -14.55 8.80
N ARG A 87 -12.71 -14.95 10.02
CA ARG A 87 -12.13 -14.36 11.24
C ARG A 87 -10.61 -14.54 11.32
N ILE A 88 -10.10 -15.72 10.94
CA ILE A 88 -8.65 -15.98 10.89
C ILE A 88 -7.99 -15.06 9.84
N ALA A 89 -8.55 -15.01 8.62
CA ALA A 89 -7.98 -14.22 7.53
C ALA A 89 -7.97 -12.72 7.85
N TYR A 90 -9.10 -12.15 8.23
CA TYR A 90 -9.20 -10.71 8.52
C TYR A 90 -8.40 -10.29 9.77
N ASN A 91 -8.36 -11.10 10.82
CA ASN A 91 -7.51 -10.79 11.98
C ASN A 91 -6.02 -10.83 11.60
N THR A 92 -5.60 -11.82 10.81
CA THR A 92 -4.22 -11.92 10.33
C THR A 92 -3.84 -10.68 9.49
N VAL A 93 -4.71 -10.27 8.58
CA VAL A 93 -4.46 -9.12 7.72
C VAL A 93 -4.50 -7.81 8.49
N ARG A 94 -5.43 -7.64 9.43
CA ARG A 94 -5.45 -6.49 10.35
C ARG A 94 -4.12 -6.35 11.08
N ASP A 95 -3.60 -7.43 11.65
CA ASP A 95 -2.37 -7.42 12.45
C ASP A 95 -1.14 -7.11 11.57
N ILE A 96 -1.09 -7.65 10.34
CA ILE A 96 -0.03 -7.35 9.37
C ILE A 96 -0.11 -5.89 8.91
N ARG A 97 -1.31 -5.39 8.57
CA ARG A 97 -1.54 -4.00 8.15
C ARG A 97 -1.15 -3.01 9.24
N SER A 98 -1.57 -3.27 10.48
CA SER A 98 -1.20 -2.45 11.63
C SER A 98 0.32 -2.44 11.84
N LYS A 99 0.96 -3.61 11.74
CA LYS A 99 2.42 -3.72 11.86
C LYS A 99 3.15 -3.00 10.73
N ALA A 100 2.69 -3.13 9.50
CA ALA A 100 3.28 -2.45 8.34
C ALA A 100 3.16 -0.92 8.49
N PHE A 101 1.98 -0.42 8.89
CA PHE A 101 1.76 1.00 9.10
C PHE A 101 2.60 1.56 10.26
N SER A 102 2.63 0.86 11.40
CA SER A 102 3.46 1.28 12.55
C SER A 102 4.95 1.29 12.18
N HIS A 103 5.41 0.29 11.44
CA HIS A 103 6.81 0.23 11.00
C HIS A 103 7.16 1.33 10.00
N MET A 104 6.24 1.66 9.08
CA MET A 104 6.41 2.77 8.13
C MET A 104 6.70 4.09 8.85
N GLN A 105 6.12 4.33 10.04
CA GLN A 105 6.38 5.54 10.83
C GLN A 105 7.78 5.58 11.45
N THR A 106 8.50 4.47 11.45
CA THR A 106 9.87 4.39 11.97
C THR A 106 10.93 4.39 10.86
N LEU A 107 10.50 4.42 9.59
CA LEU A 107 11.43 4.44 8.45
C LEU A 107 12.00 5.84 8.21
N PRO A 108 13.27 5.92 7.76
CA PRO A 108 13.88 7.20 7.40
C PRO A 108 13.16 7.86 6.23
N VAL A 109 13.19 9.19 6.16
CA VAL A 109 12.62 9.98 5.06
C VAL A 109 13.20 9.52 3.70
N ALA A 110 14.48 9.14 3.68
CA ALA A 110 15.16 8.58 2.50
C ALA A 110 14.40 7.40 1.85
N PHE A 111 13.71 6.58 2.64
CA PHE A 111 12.87 5.50 2.12
C PHE A 111 11.67 6.05 1.35
N ALA A 112 10.97 7.05 1.91
CA ALA A 112 9.83 7.68 1.25
C ALA A 112 10.24 8.40 -0.05
N ASP A 113 11.39 9.08 -0.05
CA ASP A 113 11.92 9.78 -1.21
C ASP A 113 12.36 8.83 -2.34
N SER A 114 12.81 7.62 -1.98
CA SER A 114 13.29 6.61 -2.95
C SER A 114 12.19 5.72 -3.53
N HIS A 115 10.97 5.75 -2.97
CA HIS A 115 9.86 4.91 -3.40
C HIS A 115 8.64 5.75 -3.81
N PRO A 116 7.95 5.39 -4.90
CA PRO A 116 6.70 6.06 -5.28
C PRO A 116 5.66 5.96 -4.15
N TYR A 117 5.07 7.06 -3.76
CA TYR A 117 4.04 7.12 -2.72
C TYR A 117 2.89 6.13 -2.94
N GLY A 118 2.42 6.02 -4.19
CA GLY A 118 1.37 5.07 -4.56
C GLY A 118 1.76 3.59 -4.35
N ASP A 119 3.04 3.24 -4.47
CA ASP A 119 3.50 1.87 -4.19
C ASP A 119 3.42 1.55 -2.69
N ILE A 120 3.85 2.47 -1.84
CA ILE A 120 3.78 2.31 -0.37
C ILE A 120 2.32 2.16 0.08
N VAL A 121 1.43 3.03 -0.40
CA VAL A 121 -0.01 2.97 -0.09
C VAL A 121 -0.61 1.66 -0.58
N SER A 122 -0.28 1.23 -1.81
CA SER A 122 -0.77 -0.04 -2.38
C SER A 122 -0.37 -1.26 -1.53
N ARG A 123 0.86 -1.29 -0.99
CA ARG A 123 1.33 -2.38 -0.11
C ARG A 123 0.49 -2.52 1.17
N ILE A 124 0.04 -1.41 1.75
CA ILE A 124 -0.73 -1.40 3.00
C ILE A 124 -2.23 -1.65 2.75
N THR A 125 -2.75 -1.24 1.57
CA THR A 125 -4.17 -1.35 1.23
C THR A 125 -4.46 -2.54 0.32
N ALA A 126 -4.21 -2.40 -0.97
CA ALA A 126 -4.59 -3.37 -2.00
C ALA A 126 -3.89 -4.73 -1.85
N ASP A 127 -2.56 -4.74 -1.58
CA ASP A 127 -1.84 -6.00 -1.37
C ASP A 127 -2.32 -6.73 -0.11
N ALA A 128 -2.69 -5.99 0.94
CA ALA A 128 -3.24 -6.58 2.16
C ALA A 128 -4.63 -7.19 1.93
N GLU A 129 -5.48 -6.58 1.09
CA GLU A 129 -6.77 -7.14 0.71
C GLU A 129 -6.61 -8.39 -0.15
N GLN A 130 -5.78 -8.34 -1.19
CA GLN A 130 -5.50 -9.49 -2.05
C GLN A 130 -4.91 -10.66 -1.24
N PHE A 131 -4.11 -10.37 -0.22
CA PHE A 131 -3.61 -11.38 0.71
C PHE A 131 -4.74 -11.99 1.56
N ALA A 132 -5.71 -11.19 2.05
CA ALA A 132 -6.88 -11.69 2.75
C ALA A 132 -7.70 -12.65 1.89
N ASP A 133 -8.00 -12.25 0.65
CA ASP A 133 -8.79 -13.04 -0.30
C ASP A 133 -8.13 -14.38 -0.61
N GLY A 134 -6.81 -14.36 -0.83
CA GLY A 134 -6.05 -15.59 -1.05
C GLY A 134 -6.01 -16.51 0.17
N LEU A 135 -5.98 -15.99 1.39
CA LEU A 135 -6.10 -16.79 2.61
C LEU A 135 -7.49 -17.43 2.73
N ILE A 136 -8.56 -16.67 2.50
CA ILE A 136 -9.94 -17.17 2.56
C ILE A 136 -10.13 -18.28 1.54
N LEU A 137 -9.72 -18.06 0.29
CA LEU A 137 -9.81 -19.07 -0.77
C LEU A 137 -8.96 -20.31 -0.43
N GLY A 138 -7.74 -20.09 0.08
CA GLY A 138 -6.86 -21.20 0.49
C GLY A 138 -7.47 -22.07 1.56
N PHE A 139 -8.03 -21.48 2.61
CA PHE A 139 -8.66 -22.24 3.70
C PHE A 139 -9.99 -22.88 3.28
N SER A 140 -10.85 -22.13 2.59
CA SER A 140 -12.20 -22.61 2.27
C SER A 140 -12.23 -23.59 1.10
N GLN A 141 -11.42 -23.41 0.06
CA GLN A 141 -11.50 -24.25 -1.13
C GLN A 141 -10.40 -25.29 -1.23
N LEU A 142 -9.13 -24.93 -1.01
CA LEU A 142 -8.04 -25.90 -1.13
C LEU A 142 -8.17 -26.99 -0.07
N PHE A 143 -8.44 -26.58 1.18
CA PHE A 143 -8.52 -27.50 2.32
C PHE A 143 -9.74 -28.40 2.18
N THR A 144 -10.92 -27.83 1.97
CA THR A 144 -12.16 -28.58 1.76
C THR A 144 -12.04 -29.49 0.53
N GLY A 145 -11.43 -29.00 -0.56
CA GLY A 145 -11.23 -29.76 -1.79
C GLY A 145 -10.36 -31.00 -1.58
N VAL A 146 -9.23 -30.85 -0.87
CA VAL A 146 -8.35 -32.00 -0.55
C VAL A 146 -9.07 -33.03 0.32
N VAL A 147 -9.81 -32.57 1.36
CA VAL A 147 -10.60 -33.45 2.22
C VAL A 147 -11.69 -34.15 1.41
N THR A 148 -12.39 -33.42 0.53
CA THR A 148 -13.44 -34.00 -0.35
C THR A 148 -12.86 -35.11 -1.23
N ILE A 149 -11.72 -34.89 -1.90
CA ILE A 149 -11.07 -35.90 -2.73
C ILE A 149 -10.75 -37.14 -1.90
N ALA A 150 -10.10 -37.00 -0.73
CA ALA A 150 -9.68 -38.11 0.12
C ALA A 150 -10.88 -38.92 0.64
N VAL A 151 -11.89 -38.24 1.17
CA VAL A 151 -13.08 -38.89 1.73
C VAL A 151 -13.94 -39.52 0.65
N THR A 152 -14.14 -38.85 -0.49
CA THR A 152 -14.88 -39.41 -1.65
C THR A 152 -14.21 -40.69 -2.14
N LEU A 153 -12.88 -40.70 -2.24
CA LEU A 153 -12.13 -41.89 -2.65
C LEU A 153 -12.40 -43.08 -1.70
N VAL A 154 -12.41 -42.84 -0.38
CA VAL A 154 -12.74 -43.85 0.60
C VAL A 154 -14.16 -44.40 0.39
N PHE A 155 -15.18 -43.52 0.21
CA PHE A 155 -16.55 -43.98 -0.06
C PHE A 155 -16.68 -44.76 -1.37
N MET A 156 -15.98 -44.33 -2.43
CA MET A 156 -15.99 -45.05 -3.73
C MET A 156 -15.37 -46.47 -3.58
N LEU A 157 -14.27 -46.60 -2.82
CA LEU A 157 -13.64 -47.90 -2.57
C LEU A 157 -14.55 -48.87 -1.81
N THR A 158 -15.43 -48.40 -0.94
CA THR A 158 -16.39 -49.24 -0.21
C THR A 158 -17.51 -49.79 -1.10
N ILE A 159 -17.80 -49.11 -2.24
CA ILE A 159 -18.85 -49.56 -3.18
C ILE A 159 -18.26 -50.51 -4.24
N SER A 160 -17.22 -50.09 -4.95
CA SER A 160 -16.58 -50.89 -5.98
C SER A 160 -15.12 -50.46 -6.21
N PRO A 161 -14.12 -51.23 -5.78
CA PRO A 161 -12.70 -50.91 -6.01
C PRO A 161 -12.34 -50.82 -7.51
N LEU A 162 -12.96 -51.64 -8.34
CA LEU A 162 -12.63 -51.72 -9.77
C LEU A 162 -13.11 -50.45 -10.54
N ILE A 163 -14.32 -49.98 -10.25
CA ILE A 163 -14.83 -48.75 -10.86
C ILE A 163 -14.05 -47.55 -10.31
N THR A 164 -13.67 -47.57 -9.03
CA THR A 164 -12.83 -46.54 -8.42
C THR A 164 -11.48 -46.43 -9.12
N LEU A 165 -10.84 -47.56 -9.42
CA LEU A 165 -9.57 -47.59 -10.15
C LEU A 165 -9.73 -46.92 -11.54
N ALA A 166 -10.82 -47.22 -12.26
CA ALA A 166 -11.09 -46.59 -13.55
C ALA A 166 -11.21 -45.04 -13.45
N VAL A 167 -11.92 -44.55 -12.43
CA VAL A 167 -12.04 -43.08 -12.19
C VAL A 167 -10.69 -42.46 -11.88
N VAL A 168 -9.89 -43.07 -10.99
CA VAL A 168 -8.56 -42.60 -10.59
C VAL A 168 -7.61 -42.54 -11.79
N VAL A 169 -7.64 -43.52 -12.68
CA VAL A 169 -6.81 -43.60 -13.88
C VAL A 169 -7.23 -42.54 -14.94
N LEU A 170 -8.54 -42.27 -15.05
CA LEU A 170 -9.04 -41.31 -16.04
C LEU A 170 -8.92 -39.84 -15.58
N THR A 171 -8.93 -39.56 -14.27
CA THR A 171 -8.88 -38.20 -13.72
C THR A 171 -7.62 -37.41 -14.15
N PRO A 172 -6.41 -37.98 -14.22
CA PRO A 172 -5.23 -37.26 -14.72
C PRO A 172 -5.39 -36.66 -16.13
N ILE A 173 -6.25 -37.22 -16.99
CA ILE A 173 -6.53 -36.68 -18.32
C ILE A 173 -7.17 -35.29 -18.20
N SER A 174 -8.10 -35.12 -17.28
CA SER A 174 -8.73 -33.82 -16.98
C SER A 174 -7.69 -32.79 -16.49
N LEU A 175 -6.79 -33.21 -15.58
CA LEU A 175 -5.71 -32.35 -15.07
C LEU A 175 -4.71 -31.94 -16.16
N PHE A 176 -4.32 -32.87 -17.02
CA PHE A 176 -3.40 -32.58 -18.13
C PHE A 176 -4.01 -31.56 -19.09
N THR A 177 -5.27 -31.72 -19.44
CA THR A 177 -5.98 -30.82 -20.36
C THR A 177 -6.17 -29.44 -19.74
N ALA A 178 -6.59 -29.38 -18.48
CA ALA A 178 -6.72 -28.13 -17.73
C ALA A 178 -5.37 -27.39 -17.66
N ARG A 179 -4.27 -28.09 -17.36
CA ARG A 179 -2.92 -27.52 -17.31
C ARG A 179 -2.44 -26.99 -18.66
N PHE A 180 -2.75 -27.70 -19.75
CA PHE A 180 -2.39 -27.27 -21.11
C PHE A 180 -3.10 -25.97 -21.47
N ILE A 181 -4.41 -25.89 -21.23
CA ILE A 181 -5.22 -24.68 -21.48
C ILE A 181 -4.73 -23.53 -20.59
N ALA A 182 -4.54 -23.78 -19.28
CA ALA A 182 -4.11 -22.77 -18.32
C ALA A 182 -2.76 -22.13 -18.72
N ARG A 183 -1.80 -22.90 -19.21
CA ARG A 183 -0.52 -22.36 -19.70
C ARG A 183 -0.69 -21.41 -20.91
N ARG A 184 -1.56 -21.75 -21.84
CA ARG A 184 -1.87 -20.90 -23.01
C ARG A 184 -2.62 -19.64 -22.59
N THR A 185 -3.59 -19.80 -21.72
CA THR A 185 -4.37 -18.69 -21.14
C THR A 185 -3.45 -17.71 -20.40
N TYR A 186 -2.58 -18.20 -19.53
CA TYR A 186 -1.63 -17.36 -18.76
C TYR A 186 -0.74 -16.51 -19.67
N SER A 187 -0.18 -17.10 -20.75
CA SER A 187 0.66 -16.36 -21.71
C SER A 187 -0.12 -15.22 -22.39
N MET A 188 -1.38 -15.44 -22.70
CA MET A 188 -2.23 -14.41 -23.34
C MET A 188 -2.65 -13.34 -22.35
N PHE A 189 -3.00 -13.71 -21.12
CA PHE A 189 -3.31 -12.76 -20.04
C PHE A 189 -2.12 -11.87 -19.68
N LYS A 190 -0.91 -12.43 -19.66
CA LYS A 190 0.30 -11.65 -19.43
C LYS A 190 0.47 -10.55 -20.49
N LYS A 191 0.36 -10.91 -21.79
CA LYS A 191 0.43 -9.94 -22.89
C LYS A 191 -0.69 -8.90 -22.83
N GLN A 192 -1.90 -9.31 -22.49
CA GLN A 192 -3.04 -8.41 -22.28
C GLN A 192 -2.76 -7.42 -21.14
N SER A 193 -2.21 -7.89 -20.02
CA SER A 193 -1.90 -7.05 -18.86
C SER A 193 -0.79 -6.04 -19.17
N GLU A 194 0.27 -6.47 -19.84
CA GLU A 194 1.36 -5.60 -20.31
C GLU A 194 0.83 -4.49 -21.23
N THR A 195 0.06 -4.88 -22.28
CA THR A 195 -0.52 -3.90 -23.22
C THR A 195 -1.53 -2.96 -22.53
N ARG A 196 -2.30 -3.45 -21.55
CA ARG A 196 -3.20 -2.60 -20.76
C ARG A 196 -2.41 -1.59 -19.93
N GLY A 197 -1.28 -1.99 -19.34
CA GLY A 197 -0.39 -1.10 -18.61
C GLY A 197 0.15 0.02 -19.51
N GLU A 198 0.63 -0.32 -20.72
CA GLU A 198 1.10 0.65 -21.72
C GLU A 198 -0.02 1.62 -22.13
N GLN A 199 -1.24 1.12 -22.36
CA GLN A 199 -2.39 1.95 -22.71
C GLN A 199 -2.79 2.90 -21.56
N THR A 200 -2.80 2.39 -20.31
CA THR A 200 -3.10 3.21 -19.12
C THR A 200 -2.05 4.32 -18.95
N ALA A 201 -0.77 4.02 -19.16
CA ALA A 201 0.28 5.04 -19.10
C ALA A 201 0.08 6.11 -20.18
N LEU A 202 -0.27 5.73 -21.42
CA LEU A 202 -0.59 6.67 -22.48
C LEU A 202 -1.80 7.56 -22.14
N ILE A 203 -2.88 6.97 -21.60
CA ILE A 203 -4.07 7.73 -21.19
C ILE A 203 -3.70 8.74 -20.11
N ASN A 204 -2.96 8.32 -19.08
CA ASN A 204 -2.55 9.20 -17.99
C ASN A 204 -1.66 10.34 -18.52
N GLU A 205 -0.70 10.04 -19.41
CA GLU A 205 0.16 11.04 -20.05
C GLU A 205 -0.67 12.10 -20.79
N MET A 206 -1.64 11.66 -21.61
CA MET A 206 -2.47 12.59 -22.40
C MET A 206 -3.43 13.41 -21.53
N ILE A 207 -4.05 12.80 -20.51
CA ILE A 207 -4.98 13.50 -19.61
C ILE A 207 -4.24 14.51 -18.72
N GLN A 208 -3.13 14.12 -18.11
CA GLN A 208 -2.35 15.02 -17.25
C GLN A 208 -1.83 16.24 -18.03
N ASN A 209 -1.49 16.05 -19.31
CA ASN A 209 -0.97 17.10 -20.18
C ASN A 209 -2.01 17.62 -21.18
N GLN A 210 -3.32 17.53 -20.87
CA GLN A 210 -4.37 17.89 -21.83
C GLN A 210 -4.26 19.32 -22.36
N LYS A 211 -3.88 20.28 -21.50
CA LYS A 211 -3.65 21.68 -21.93
C LYS A 211 -2.54 21.76 -22.98
N THR A 212 -1.47 21.00 -22.82
CA THR A 212 -0.35 20.93 -23.77
C THR A 212 -0.77 20.25 -25.06
N VAL A 213 -1.51 19.12 -24.97
CA VAL A 213 -2.06 18.41 -26.14
C VAL A 213 -2.90 19.36 -27.01
N GLN A 214 -3.79 20.13 -26.38
CA GLN A 214 -4.63 21.13 -27.10
C GLN A 214 -3.82 22.30 -27.64
N ALA A 215 -2.89 22.84 -26.83
CA ALA A 215 -2.08 23.99 -27.25
C ALA A 215 -1.21 23.70 -28.49
N PHE A 216 -0.80 22.44 -28.68
CA PHE A 216 -0.02 22.00 -29.84
C PHE A 216 -0.84 21.26 -30.91
N SER A 217 -2.19 21.25 -30.79
CA SER A 217 -3.11 20.56 -31.72
C SER A 217 -2.69 19.10 -31.98
N TYR A 218 -2.30 18.41 -30.88
CA TYR A 218 -1.78 17.04 -30.95
C TYR A 218 -2.88 15.97 -30.85
N GLU A 219 -4.16 16.37 -30.73
CA GLU A 219 -5.30 15.48 -30.47
C GLU A 219 -5.41 14.34 -31.50
N GLY A 220 -5.25 14.64 -32.78
CA GLY A 220 -5.33 13.64 -33.85
C GLY A 220 -4.27 12.54 -33.69
N ARG A 221 -3.02 12.93 -33.38
CA ARG A 221 -1.94 11.96 -33.14
C ARG A 221 -2.11 11.19 -31.84
N ALA A 222 -2.66 11.82 -30.82
CA ALA A 222 -2.96 11.15 -29.55
C ALA A 222 -4.01 10.06 -29.74
N VAL A 223 -5.07 10.32 -30.52
CA VAL A 223 -6.09 9.34 -30.90
C VAL A 223 -5.50 8.20 -31.71
N GLU A 224 -4.67 8.48 -32.72
CA GLU A 224 -4.01 7.46 -33.54
C GLU A 224 -3.15 6.51 -32.69
N ARG A 225 -2.32 7.05 -31.79
CA ARG A 225 -1.51 6.24 -30.84
C ARG A 225 -2.37 5.40 -29.90
N PHE A 226 -3.49 5.98 -29.44
CA PHE A 226 -4.44 5.25 -28.61
C PHE A 226 -5.09 4.10 -29.38
N ASP A 227 -5.54 4.33 -30.61
CA ASP A 227 -6.21 3.32 -31.45
C ASP A 227 -5.25 2.15 -31.79
N GLU A 228 -3.97 2.44 -32.06
CA GLU A 228 -2.97 1.38 -32.25
C GLU A 228 -2.81 0.49 -31.01
N SER A 229 -2.69 1.12 -29.83
CA SER A 229 -2.59 0.41 -28.55
C SER A 229 -3.87 -0.37 -28.25
N ASN A 230 -5.04 0.24 -28.49
CA ASN A 230 -6.35 -0.35 -28.27
C ASN A 230 -6.60 -1.56 -29.18
N GLU A 231 -6.17 -1.50 -30.44
CA GLU A 231 -6.27 -2.64 -31.36
C GLU A 231 -5.36 -3.82 -30.95
N LYS A 232 -4.15 -3.54 -30.43
CA LYS A 232 -3.30 -4.56 -29.83
C LYS A 232 -3.97 -5.19 -28.60
N LEU A 233 -4.51 -4.36 -27.70
CA LEU A 233 -5.23 -4.82 -26.52
C LEU A 233 -6.46 -5.66 -26.89
N ARG A 234 -7.25 -5.23 -27.89
CA ARG A 234 -8.39 -5.98 -28.41
C ARG A 234 -7.98 -7.39 -28.86
N LYS A 235 -6.88 -7.50 -29.66
CA LYS A 235 -6.39 -8.80 -30.14
C LYS A 235 -5.95 -9.73 -29.01
N TYR A 236 -5.24 -9.21 -28.01
CA TYR A 236 -4.80 -10.01 -26.86
C TYR A 236 -5.97 -10.37 -25.95
N SER A 237 -6.91 -9.44 -25.74
CA SER A 237 -8.12 -9.67 -24.95
C SER A 237 -9.00 -10.76 -25.56
N LEU A 238 -9.25 -10.71 -26.87
CA LEU A 238 -10.02 -11.76 -27.56
C LEU A 238 -9.37 -13.14 -27.42
N LYS A 239 -8.03 -13.24 -27.62
CA LYS A 239 -7.32 -14.51 -27.46
C LYS A 239 -7.34 -15.00 -26.01
N SER A 240 -7.16 -14.10 -25.06
CA SER A 240 -7.20 -14.40 -23.63
C SER A 240 -8.56 -14.94 -23.21
N ILE A 241 -9.65 -14.25 -23.59
CA ILE A 241 -11.03 -14.67 -23.31
C ILE A 241 -11.33 -16.00 -24.01
N PHE A 242 -10.93 -16.17 -25.27
CA PHE A 242 -11.15 -17.42 -26.01
C PHE A 242 -10.53 -18.62 -25.29
N PHE A 243 -9.22 -18.56 -24.96
CA PHE A 243 -8.57 -19.66 -24.25
C PHE A 243 -9.13 -19.88 -22.84
N SER A 244 -9.45 -18.79 -22.11
CA SER A 244 -10.09 -18.90 -20.79
C SER A 244 -11.46 -19.57 -20.88
N SER A 245 -12.26 -19.19 -21.88
CA SER A 245 -13.61 -19.76 -22.08
C SER A 245 -13.59 -21.22 -22.47
N LEU A 246 -12.51 -21.72 -23.08
CA LEU A 246 -12.35 -23.15 -23.42
C LEU A 246 -12.17 -24.04 -22.17
N THR A 247 -11.72 -23.49 -21.05
CA THR A 247 -11.40 -24.29 -19.84
C THR A 247 -12.63 -25.04 -19.34
N ASN A 248 -13.74 -24.34 -19.11
CA ASN A 248 -14.95 -24.94 -18.56
C ASN A 248 -15.62 -25.97 -19.49
N PRO A 249 -15.86 -25.69 -20.79
CA PRO A 249 -16.42 -26.69 -21.70
C PRO A 249 -15.55 -27.94 -21.83
N THR A 250 -14.23 -27.77 -21.92
CA THR A 250 -13.30 -28.90 -22.10
C THR A 250 -13.25 -29.77 -20.84
N THR A 251 -13.16 -29.18 -19.66
CA THR A 251 -13.15 -29.94 -18.39
C THR A 251 -14.50 -30.63 -18.16
N ARG A 252 -15.63 -29.96 -18.49
CA ARG A 252 -16.97 -30.60 -18.45
C ARG A 252 -17.08 -31.75 -19.43
N PHE A 253 -16.55 -31.61 -20.64
CA PHE A 253 -16.58 -32.70 -21.62
C PHE A 253 -15.82 -33.93 -21.09
N ILE A 254 -14.61 -33.76 -20.55
CA ILE A 254 -13.84 -34.86 -20.00
C ILE A 254 -14.54 -35.47 -18.77
N ASN A 255 -15.09 -34.65 -17.87
CA ASN A 255 -15.82 -35.14 -16.71
C ASN A 255 -17.08 -35.94 -17.13
N ASN A 256 -17.79 -35.49 -18.17
CA ASN A 256 -18.93 -36.23 -18.72
C ASN A 256 -18.50 -37.54 -19.40
N LEU A 257 -17.30 -37.56 -20.01
CA LEU A 257 -16.74 -38.81 -20.56
C LEU A 257 -16.41 -39.81 -19.43
N ILE A 258 -15.77 -39.33 -18.35
CA ILE A 258 -15.52 -40.14 -17.15
C ILE A 258 -16.84 -40.66 -16.58
N TYR A 259 -17.85 -39.78 -16.46
CA TYR A 259 -19.16 -40.13 -15.97
C TYR A 259 -19.86 -41.20 -16.86
N ALA A 260 -19.72 -41.11 -18.19
CA ALA A 260 -20.24 -42.10 -19.12
C ALA A 260 -19.56 -43.47 -18.98
N VAL A 261 -18.22 -43.48 -18.82
CA VAL A 261 -17.48 -44.72 -18.55
C VAL A 261 -17.90 -45.35 -17.24
N VAL A 262 -18.06 -44.54 -16.19
CA VAL A 262 -18.55 -45.02 -14.89
C VAL A 262 -19.98 -45.53 -15.01
N GLY A 263 -20.83 -44.85 -15.79
CA GLY A 263 -22.20 -45.28 -16.08
C GLY A 263 -22.26 -46.64 -16.78
N LEU A 264 -21.41 -46.84 -17.82
CA LEU A 264 -21.32 -48.11 -18.53
C LEU A 264 -20.84 -49.26 -17.64
N MET A 265 -19.71 -49.04 -16.96
CA MET A 265 -19.13 -50.06 -16.06
C MET A 265 -20.07 -50.37 -14.89
N GLY A 266 -20.62 -49.36 -14.25
CA GLY A 266 -21.54 -49.50 -13.13
C GLY A 266 -22.87 -50.16 -13.54
N GLY A 267 -23.38 -49.87 -14.73
CA GLY A 267 -24.55 -50.53 -15.29
C GLY A 267 -24.31 -52.05 -15.53
N ILE A 268 -23.17 -52.40 -16.15
CA ILE A 268 -22.77 -53.80 -16.36
C ILE A 268 -22.65 -54.53 -15.00
N PHE A 269 -22.03 -53.89 -14.00
CA PHE A 269 -21.84 -54.47 -12.67
C PHE A 269 -23.15 -54.59 -11.87
N ALA A 270 -24.10 -53.67 -12.09
CA ALA A 270 -25.42 -53.73 -11.51
C ALA A 270 -26.26 -54.86 -12.12
N ILE A 271 -26.19 -55.05 -13.44
CA ILE A 271 -26.85 -56.20 -14.13
C ILE A 271 -26.25 -57.51 -13.68
N GLY A 272 -24.92 -57.58 -13.48
CA GLY A 272 -24.19 -58.74 -12.96
C GLY A 272 -24.39 -58.98 -11.47
N GLY A 273 -25.14 -58.17 -10.74
CA GLY A 273 -25.39 -58.31 -9.29
C GLY A 273 -24.20 -57.98 -8.39
N MET A 274 -23.12 -57.45 -8.95
CA MET A 274 -21.92 -57.07 -8.18
C MET A 274 -22.10 -55.79 -7.38
N VAL A 275 -23.00 -54.91 -7.80
CA VAL A 275 -23.35 -53.63 -7.17
C VAL A 275 -24.86 -53.48 -7.19
N THR A 276 -25.46 -52.93 -6.11
CA THR A 276 -26.90 -52.60 -6.11
C THR A 276 -27.21 -51.39 -7.02
N VAL A 277 -28.46 -51.25 -7.45
CA VAL A 277 -28.90 -50.09 -8.25
C VAL A 277 -28.66 -48.80 -7.46
N GLY A 278 -28.97 -48.77 -6.16
CA GLY A 278 -28.71 -47.65 -5.28
C GLY A 278 -27.23 -47.37 -5.09
N GLY A 279 -26.40 -48.41 -4.96
CA GLY A 279 -24.94 -48.31 -4.91
C GLY A 279 -24.37 -47.70 -6.20
N PHE A 280 -24.89 -48.10 -7.36
CA PHE A 280 -24.51 -47.54 -8.65
C PHE A 280 -24.86 -46.05 -8.75
N VAL A 281 -26.06 -45.63 -8.35
CA VAL A 281 -26.47 -44.21 -8.34
C VAL A 281 -25.60 -43.39 -7.37
N SER A 282 -25.30 -43.96 -6.19
CA SER A 282 -24.38 -43.34 -5.23
C SER A 282 -22.98 -43.15 -5.83
N PHE A 283 -22.47 -44.11 -6.56
CA PHE A 283 -21.17 -44.06 -7.22
C PHE A 283 -21.13 -42.99 -8.31
N LEU A 284 -22.17 -42.82 -9.10
CA LEU A 284 -22.30 -41.74 -10.09
C LEU A 284 -22.22 -40.36 -9.43
N ALA A 285 -22.89 -40.19 -8.29
CA ALA A 285 -22.82 -38.95 -7.51
C ALA A 285 -21.38 -38.70 -7.00
N TYR A 286 -20.71 -39.73 -6.51
CA TYR A 286 -19.31 -39.63 -6.04
C TYR A 286 -18.34 -39.32 -7.17
N SER A 287 -18.52 -39.88 -8.37
CA SER A 287 -17.68 -39.57 -9.52
C SER A 287 -17.68 -38.06 -9.84
N ASN A 288 -18.85 -37.42 -9.77
CA ASN A 288 -18.95 -35.97 -9.93
C ASN A 288 -18.30 -35.20 -8.77
N GLN A 289 -18.52 -35.64 -7.52
CA GLN A 289 -17.96 -34.95 -6.36
C GLN A 289 -16.43 -35.12 -6.25
N TYR A 290 -15.87 -36.23 -6.75
CA TYR A 290 -14.45 -36.48 -6.82
C TYR A 290 -13.74 -35.57 -7.85
N THR A 291 -14.35 -35.35 -9.00
CA THR A 291 -13.73 -34.58 -10.09
C THR A 291 -13.83 -33.06 -9.91
N LYS A 292 -14.86 -32.57 -9.20
CA LYS A 292 -15.11 -31.14 -8.99
C LYS A 292 -13.95 -30.38 -8.35
N PRO A 293 -13.35 -30.81 -7.22
CA PRO A 293 -12.25 -30.10 -6.58
C PRO A 293 -11.00 -29.94 -7.43
N PHE A 294 -10.70 -30.86 -8.35
CA PHE A 294 -9.55 -30.76 -9.24
C PHE A 294 -9.63 -29.56 -10.17
N ASN A 295 -10.84 -29.17 -10.59
CA ASN A 295 -11.05 -27.98 -11.41
C ASN A 295 -10.91 -26.69 -10.58
N GLU A 296 -11.37 -26.71 -9.33
CA GLU A 296 -11.31 -25.57 -8.42
C GLU A 296 -9.89 -25.29 -7.89
N ILE A 297 -9.15 -26.34 -7.55
CA ILE A 297 -7.77 -26.25 -7.00
C ILE A 297 -6.85 -25.46 -7.93
N SER A 298 -6.96 -25.60 -9.26
CA SER A 298 -6.12 -24.88 -10.20
C SER A 298 -6.26 -23.36 -10.08
N GLY A 299 -7.48 -22.86 -9.90
CA GLY A 299 -7.77 -21.43 -9.66
C GLY A 299 -7.23 -20.97 -8.32
N VAL A 300 -7.48 -21.75 -7.27
CA VAL A 300 -7.05 -21.45 -5.89
C VAL A 300 -5.53 -21.38 -5.78
N VAL A 301 -4.79 -22.26 -6.46
CA VAL A 301 -3.31 -22.22 -6.46
C VAL A 301 -2.79 -20.91 -7.05
N THR A 302 -3.42 -20.40 -8.10
CA THR A 302 -3.06 -19.11 -8.72
C THR A 302 -3.30 -17.96 -7.73
N GLU A 303 -4.48 -17.93 -7.11
CA GLU A 303 -4.81 -16.89 -6.12
C GLU A 303 -3.90 -16.94 -4.89
N LEU A 304 -3.54 -18.13 -4.42
CA LEU A 304 -2.55 -18.30 -3.35
C LEU A 304 -1.15 -17.78 -3.76
N GLN A 305 -0.75 -17.99 -5.01
CA GLN A 305 0.52 -17.44 -5.51
C GLN A 305 0.49 -15.91 -5.54
N ASN A 306 -0.62 -15.31 -5.99
CA ASN A 306 -0.82 -13.87 -5.96
C ASN A 306 -0.79 -13.34 -4.52
N ALA A 307 -1.52 -13.97 -3.61
CA ALA A 307 -1.55 -13.61 -2.20
C ALA A 307 -0.16 -13.69 -1.55
N LEU A 308 0.64 -14.72 -1.87
CA LEU A 308 2.02 -14.84 -1.38
C LEU A 308 2.94 -13.75 -1.97
N ALA A 309 2.72 -13.34 -3.21
CA ALA A 309 3.46 -12.23 -3.82
C ALA A 309 3.13 -10.90 -3.12
N CYS A 310 1.84 -10.64 -2.86
CA CYS A 310 1.40 -9.47 -2.09
C CYS A 310 1.96 -9.48 -0.66
N ALA A 311 1.91 -10.63 0.02
CA ALA A 311 2.50 -10.80 1.35
C ALA A 311 4.02 -10.53 1.33
N ALA A 312 4.73 -10.93 0.28
CA ALA A 312 6.16 -10.67 0.14
C ALA A 312 6.46 -9.17 0.09
N ARG A 313 5.69 -8.39 -0.68
CA ARG A 313 5.82 -6.92 -0.78
C ARG A 313 5.53 -6.22 0.56
N ILE A 314 4.52 -6.70 1.31
CA ILE A 314 4.23 -6.16 2.64
C ILE A 314 5.36 -6.50 3.61
N PHE A 315 5.89 -7.73 3.57
CA PHE A 315 7.01 -8.12 4.43
C PHE A 315 8.32 -7.40 4.07
N GLU A 316 8.54 -7.05 2.81
CA GLU A 316 9.67 -6.19 2.42
C GLU A 316 9.58 -4.83 3.10
N LEU A 317 8.39 -4.22 3.15
CA LEU A 317 8.17 -2.97 3.90
C LEU A 317 8.41 -3.14 5.41
N ILE A 318 7.96 -4.27 6.00
CA ILE A 318 8.13 -4.54 7.45
C ILE A 318 9.60 -4.84 7.81
N ASP A 319 10.38 -5.33 6.86
CA ASP A 319 11.78 -5.73 7.07
C ASP A 319 12.78 -4.61 6.72
N GLU A 320 12.29 -3.49 6.20
CA GLU A 320 13.14 -2.34 5.91
C GLU A 320 13.77 -1.83 7.21
N LYS A 321 14.98 -1.31 7.11
CA LYS A 321 15.69 -0.83 8.31
C LYS A 321 15.01 0.44 8.84
N PRO A 322 14.58 0.46 10.11
CA PRO A 322 14.12 1.69 10.74
C PRO A 322 15.25 2.71 10.87
N GLU A 323 14.90 3.96 11.16
CA GLU A 323 15.90 4.94 11.61
C GLU A 323 16.71 4.35 12.78
N GLU A 324 17.98 4.75 12.90
CA GLU A 324 18.83 4.33 14.03
C GLU A 324 18.19 4.72 15.36
N SER A 325 18.37 3.87 16.37
CA SER A 325 17.79 4.12 17.70
C SER A 325 18.45 5.31 18.37
N ASP A 326 17.65 6.19 18.94
CA ASP A 326 18.11 7.34 19.74
C ASP A 326 18.32 7.00 21.23
N GLU A 327 18.39 5.69 21.60
CA GLU A 327 18.48 5.24 23.02
C GLU A 327 19.71 5.79 23.77
N ASN A 328 20.80 6.08 23.06
CA ASN A 328 22.04 6.62 23.64
C ASN A 328 22.16 8.13 23.43
N CYS A 329 21.16 8.80 22.89
CA CYS A 329 21.18 10.22 22.60
C CYS A 329 20.61 11.04 23.77
N SER A 330 21.11 12.25 23.98
CA SER A 330 20.62 13.22 24.96
C SER A 330 19.41 14.00 24.42
N ALA A 331 18.63 14.59 25.31
CA ALA A 331 17.66 15.61 24.91
C ALA A 331 18.32 16.99 24.94
N LEU A 332 18.15 17.77 23.91
CA LEU A 332 18.58 19.16 23.85
C LEU A 332 17.73 19.99 24.83
N SER A 333 18.36 20.64 25.81
CA SER A 333 17.68 21.42 26.85
C SER A 333 17.88 22.91 26.60
N ASP A 334 16.78 23.66 26.43
CA ASP A 334 16.75 25.13 26.26
C ASP A 334 17.86 25.71 25.35
N PRO A 335 17.94 25.30 24.09
CA PRO A 335 19.01 25.72 23.22
C PRO A 335 18.93 27.23 22.90
N GLU A 336 20.11 27.88 22.89
CA GLU A 336 20.25 29.24 22.37
C GLU A 336 20.12 29.30 20.85
N GLY A 337 20.46 28.18 20.19
CA GLY A 337 20.24 27.95 18.77
C GLY A 337 21.43 28.37 17.90
N SER A 338 22.66 28.34 18.37
CA SER A 338 23.81 28.43 17.48
C SER A 338 23.97 27.14 16.68
N VAL A 339 24.38 27.22 15.40
CA VAL A 339 24.55 26.06 14.52
C VAL A 339 25.91 26.09 13.85
N GLU A 340 26.66 25.00 13.95
CA GLU A 340 27.96 24.82 13.32
C GLU A 340 27.96 23.65 12.34
N PHE A 341 28.43 23.88 11.13
CA PHE A 341 28.74 22.85 10.14
C PHE A 341 30.27 22.75 10.05
N ASP A 342 30.84 21.58 10.32
CA ASP A 342 32.26 21.33 10.36
C ASP A 342 32.61 20.24 9.32
N ASN A 343 33.24 20.67 8.22
CA ASN A 343 33.68 19.83 7.10
C ASN A 343 32.61 18.82 6.62
N VAL A 344 31.34 19.26 6.52
CA VAL A 344 30.20 18.41 6.19
C VAL A 344 30.31 17.90 4.76
N ARG A 345 30.07 16.59 4.59
CA ARG A 345 30.03 15.90 3.29
C ARG A 345 28.76 15.08 3.22
N PHE A 346 28.12 15.14 2.06
CA PHE A 346 26.89 14.37 1.82
C PHE A 346 26.59 14.16 0.33
N SER A 347 26.01 12.99 0.02
CA SER A 347 25.53 12.65 -1.31
C SER A 347 24.32 11.73 -1.23
N TYR A 348 23.22 12.05 -1.92
CA TYR A 348 22.10 11.12 -2.07
C TYR A 348 22.49 9.86 -2.85
N ASP A 349 23.33 10.02 -3.87
CA ASP A 349 23.95 8.94 -4.63
C ASP A 349 25.47 9.02 -4.43
N LYS A 350 26.06 7.99 -3.87
CA LYS A 350 27.51 7.91 -3.58
C LYS A 350 28.41 8.10 -4.81
N SER A 351 27.82 7.98 -6.02
CA SER A 351 28.54 8.25 -7.28
C SER A 351 28.65 9.74 -7.62
N LYS A 352 27.83 10.62 -7.00
CA LYS A 352 27.75 12.06 -7.29
C LYS A 352 27.86 12.86 -6.01
N LYS A 353 29.00 13.48 -5.77
CA LYS A 353 29.16 14.40 -4.63
C LYS A 353 28.20 15.58 -4.79
N LEU A 354 27.45 15.89 -3.72
CA LEU A 354 26.54 17.04 -3.69
C LEU A 354 27.01 18.10 -2.72
N ILE A 355 27.43 17.73 -1.50
CA ILE A 355 28.06 18.60 -0.52
C ILE A 355 29.45 18.01 -0.21
N ASP A 356 30.53 18.83 -0.29
CA ASP A 356 31.89 18.36 -0.13
C ASP A 356 32.76 19.40 0.59
N GLY A 357 32.90 19.22 1.91
CA GLY A 357 33.68 20.12 2.76
C GLY A 357 32.95 21.45 3.00
N PHE A 358 31.72 21.36 3.51
CA PHE A 358 30.91 22.52 3.83
C PHE A 358 31.18 22.95 5.28
N ASP A 359 31.71 24.15 5.44
CA ASP A 359 32.04 24.78 6.71
C ASP A 359 31.25 26.08 6.87
N PHE A 360 30.50 26.21 7.98
CA PHE A 360 29.75 27.41 8.29
C PHE A 360 29.35 27.48 9.76
N PHE A 361 29.40 28.68 10.35
CA PHE A 361 28.91 28.96 11.70
C PHE A 361 27.79 30.00 11.69
N ALA A 362 26.63 29.63 12.22
CA ALA A 362 25.47 30.51 12.41
C ALA A 362 25.35 30.88 13.90
N PRO A 363 25.63 32.14 14.30
CA PRO A 363 25.40 32.58 15.67
C PRO A 363 23.93 32.56 16.07
N SER A 364 23.66 32.36 17.38
CA SER A 364 22.31 32.40 17.94
C SER A 364 21.59 33.73 17.61
N GLY A 365 20.30 33.65 17.32
CA GLY A 365 19.43 34.78 17.07
C GLY A 365 19.64 35.49 15.73
N LYS A 366 20.49 34.97 14.83
CA LYS A 366 20.81 35.55 13.53
C LYS A 366 19.99 34.96 12.38
N THR A 367 19.69 35.79 11.39
CA THR A 367 19.03 35.38 10.16
C THR A 367 20.06 35.11 9.06
N ILE A 368 20.09 33.86 8.59
CA ILE A 368 20.99 33.37 7.55
C ILE A 368 20.16 33.14 6.25
N ALA A 369 20.43 33.97 5.23
CA ALA A 369 19.82 33.75 3.91
C ALA A 369 20.69 32.80 3.08
N VAL A 370 20.14 31.65 2.70
CA VAL A 370 20.82 30.68 1.85
C VAL A 370 20.44 30.92 0.40
N VAL A 371 21.41 31.34 -0.42
CA VAL A 371 21.21 31.67 -1.83
C VAL A 371 22.11 30.83 -2.74
N GLY A 372 21.68 30.59 -3.98
CA GLY A 372 22.45 29.84 -4.96
C GLY A 372 21.60 29.29 -6.07
N PRO A 373 22.18 28.81 -7.17
CA PRO A 373 21.45 28.22 -8.29
C PRO A 373 20.67 26.98 -7.89
N THR A 374 19.70 26.59 -8.71
CA THR A 374 18.96 25.33 -8.52
C THR A 374 19.92 24.14 -8.53
N GLY A 375 19.75 23.19 -7.60
CA GLY A 375 20.60 22.01 -7.48
C GLY A 375 21.93 22.21 -6.74
N CYS A 376 22.23 23.41 -6.19
CA CYS A 376 23.47 23.62 -5.44
C CYS A 376 23.47 23.04 -4.01
N GLY A 377 22.35 22.45 -3.53
CA GLY A 377 22.27 21.78 -2.23
C GLY A 377 21.54 22.56 -1.12
N LYS A 378 20.79 23.64 -1.40
CA LYS A 378 20.06 24.43 -0.39
C LYS A 378 19.08 23.58 0.45
N THR A 379 18.17 22.87 -0.23
CA THR A 379 17.21 21.97 0.44
C THR A 379 17.92 20.80 1.14
N THR A 380 19.04 20.33 0.58
CA THR A 380 19.84 19.29 1.20
C THR A 380 20.43 19.74 2.53
N LEU A 381 20.91 20.99 2.62
CA LEU A 381 21.40 21.57 3.87
C LEU A 381 20.33 21.54 4.97
N ILE A 382 19.08 21.91 4.62
CA ILE A 382 17.93 21.84 5.52
C ILE A 382 17.66 20.41 5.97
N ASN A 383 17.66 19.46 5.04
CA ASN A 383 17.41 18.05 5.34
C ASN A 383 18.47 17.46 6.28
N LEU A 384 19.72 17.88 6.14
CA LEU A 384 20.82 17.48 7.04
C LEU A 384 20.68 18.12 8.42
N LEU A 385 20.31 19.40 8.50
CA LEU A 385 20.11 20.11 9.75
C LEU A 385 18.99 19.49 10.61
N LEU A 386 17.92 19.02 9.98
CA LEU A 386 16.81 18.30 10.64
C LEU A 386 17.09 16.81 10.86
N ARG A 387 18.29 16.36 10.46
CA ARG A 387 18.67 14.95 10.52
C ARG A 387 17.60 14.04 9.86
N PHE A 388 17.09 14.47 8.68
CA PHE A 388 16.33 13.58 7.78
C PHE A 388 17.26 12.64 7.01
N TYR A 389 18.54 13.06 6.89
CA TYR A 389 19.64 12.27 6.36
C TYR A 389 20.85 12.49 7.27
N ASP A 390 21.60 11.43 7.50
CA ASP A 390 22.88 11.52 8.22
C ASP A 390 23.99 11.94 7.25
N VAL A 391 24.98 12.67 7.74
CA VAL A 391 26.13 13.13 6.95
C VAL A 391 27.06 11.98 6.59
N ASP A 392 27.68 12.00 5.40
CA ASP A 392 28.70 11.02 4.99
C ASP A 392 30.06 11.29 5.67
N GLY A 393 30.26 12.49 6.19
CA GLY A 393 31.48 12.91 6.90
C GLY A 393 31.39 14.33 7.43
N GLY A 394 32.23 14.68 8.37
CA GLY A 394 32.13 15.92 9.13
C GLY A 394 31.09 15.83 10.25
N SER A 395 30.69 16.97 10.79
CA SER A 395 29.66 17.04 11.84
C SER A 395 28.80 18.29 11.73
N ILE A 396 27.57 18.22 12.22
CA ILE A 396 26.67 19.36 12.42
C ILE A 396 26.44 19.44 13.94
N LYS A 397 26.58 20.63 14.49
CA LYS A 397 26.41 20.86 15.93
C LYS A 397 25.39 21.94 16.19
N VAL A 398 24.61 21.78 17.25
CA VAL A 398 23.69 22.78 17.79
C VAL A 398 24.18 23.10 19.20
N ASP A 399 24.49 24.37 19.46
CA ASP A 399 25.09 24.85 20.70
C ASP A 399 26.30 24.05 21.16
N GLY A 400 27.12 23.61 20.18
CA GLY A 400 28.35 22.82 20.40
C GLY A 400 28.13 21.31 20.56
N GLU A 401 26.89 20.83 20.68
CA GLU A 401 26.54 19.42 20.75
C GLU A 401 26.27 18.84 19.35
N ASN A 402 26.85 17.68 19.03
CA ASN A 402 26.67 17.05 17.74
C ASN A 402 25.21 16.54 17.58
N ILE A 403 24.54 16.88 16.47
CA ILE A 403 23.15 16.44 16.23
C ILE A 403 22.99 14.90 16.23
N ASN A 404 24.08 14.15 16.02
CA ASN A 404 24.04 12.68 16.09
C ASN A 404 23.95 12.17 17.54
N ASP A 405 24.33 12.97 18.51
CA ASP A 405 24.27 12.65 19.95
C ASP A 405 22.96 13.18 20.58
N ILE A 406 22.14 13.91 19.81
CA ILE A 406 20.86 14.47 20.24
C ILE A 406 19.72 13.57 19.70
N THR A 407 18.68 13.31 20.51
CA THR A 407 17.50 12.60 20.02
C THR A 407 16.82 13.38 18.90
N ARG A 408 16.44 12.69 17.80
CA ARG A 408 15.77 13.33 16.64
C ARG A 408 14.50 14.08 17.04
N HIS A 409 13.77 13.53 18.02
CA HIS A 409 12.56 14.18 18.55
C HIS A 409 12.90 15.53 19.19
N SER A 410 13.90 15.58 20.06
CA SER A 410 14.32 16.82 20.72
C SER A 410 14.89 17.83 19.73
N LEU A 411 15.74 17.39 18.80
CA LEU A 411 16.29 18.25 17.76
C LEU A 411 15.19 18.90 16.93
N ARG A 412 14.27 18.08 16.36
CA ARG A 412 13.17 18.55 15.49
C ARG A 412 12.15 19.41 16.24
N TYR A 413 11.94 19.17 17.54
CA TYR A 413 11.05 19.97 18.39
C TYR A 413 11.53 21.43 18.52
N HIS A 414 12.83 21.66 18.54
CA HIS A 414 13.43 23.00 18.65
C HIS A 414 13.59 23.72 17.32
N PHE A 415 13.23 23.08 16.20
CA PHE A 415 13.13 23.71 14.89
C PHE A 415 11.69 23.95 14.47
N GLY A 416 11.37 25.18 14.13
CA GLY A 416 10.11 25.52 13.45
C GLY A 416 10.33 25.54 11.95
N MET A 417 9.50 24.81 11.20
CA MET A 417 9.66 24.67 9.76
C MET A 417 8.45 25.21 9.03
N VAL A 418 8.69 26.10 8.05
CA VAL A 418 7.67 26.53 7.07
C VAL A 418 8.24 26.25 5.70
N LEU A 419 7.68 25.24 5.03
CA LEU A 419 8.10 24.81 3.69
C LEU A 419 7.34 25.52 2.59
N GLN A 420 7.86 25.41 1.36
CA GLN A 420 7.20 25.86 0.13
C GLN A 420 5.85 25.18 -0.04
N ASP A 421 5.79 23.86 0.10
CA ASP A 421 4.55 23.10 0.05
C ASP A 421 3.83 23.19 1.40
N THR A 422 2.73 23.94 1.42
CA THR A 422 1.93 24.16 2.62
C THR A 422 1.00 22.98 2.88
N TRP A 423 1.41 22.08 3.76
CA TRP A 423 0.56 20.94 4.14
C TRP A 423 -0.46 21.32 5.22
N ILE A 424 -1.73 21.09 4.92
CA ILE A 424 -2.87 21.26 5.83
C ILE A 424 -3.47 19.89 6.15
N LYS A 425 -3.63 19.60 7.44
CA LYS A 425 -4.33 18.39 7.91
C LYS A 425 -5.82 18.53 7.64
N ASN A 426 -6.47 17.47 7.15
CA ASN A 426 -7.92 17.43 7.10
C ASN A 426 -8.49 17.49 8.53
N GLY A 427 -9.11 18.61 8.89
CA GLY A 427 -9.59 18.92 10.22
C GLY A 427 -9.94 20.40 10.37
N THR A 428 -10.22 20.87 11.59
CA THR A 428 -10.55 22.28 11.80
C THR A 428 -9.33 23.20 11.68
N VAL A 429 -9.55 24.48 11.44
CA VAL A 429 -8.51 25.52 11.50
C VAL A 429 -7.80 25.49 12.84
N ARG A 430 -8.55 25.33 13.95
CA ARG A 430 -8.05 25.17 15.31
C ARG A 430 -7.05 24.01 15.40
N GLU A 431 -7.44 22.82 14.96
CA GLU A 431 -6.59 21.63 14.98
C GLU A 431 -5.33 21.79 14.12
N ASN A 432 -5.43 22.53 13.03
CA ASN A 432 -4.29 22.81 12.18
C ASN A 432 -3.28 23.75 12.82
N ILE A 433 -3.72 24.79 13.51
CA ILE A 433 -2.82 25.69 14.26
C ILE A 433 -2.23 24.97 15.47
N ALA A 434 -3.05 24.19 16.21
CA ALA A 434 -2.62 23.44 17.37
C ALA A 434 -1.78 22.18 17.06
N PHE A 435 -1.51 21.88 15.77
CA PHE A 435 -0.86 20.64 15.35
C PHE A 435 0.49 20.37 16.07
N GLY A 436 1.29 21.40 16.30
CA GLY A 436 2.57 21.28 17.01
C GLY A 436 2.48 21.37 18.55
N LYS A 437 1.32 21.82 19.08
CA LYS A 437 1.04 21.93 20.52
C LYS A 437 -0.44 21.58 20.76
N PRO A 438 -0.78 20.27 20.84
CA PRO A 438 -2.19 19.83 20.95
C PRO A 438 -2.93 20.35 22.20
N ASP A 439 -2.19 20.61 23.29
CA ASP A 439 -2.75 21.09 24.56
C ASP A 439 -2.85 22.63 24.65
N ALA A 440 -2.71 23.34 23.52
CA ALA A 440 -2.79 24.80 23.48
C ALA A 440 -4.21 25.29 23.82
N THR A 441 -4.28 26.37 24.63
CA THR A 441 -5.58 27.01 24.93
C THR A 441 -6.08 27.82 23.73
N ASP A 442 -7.38 28.13 23.72
CA ASP A 442 -7.99 28.95 22.68
C ASP A 442 -7.36 30.34 22.57
N GLU A 443 -6.98 30.91 23.72
CA GLU A 443 -6.32 32.20 23.79
C GLU A 443 -4.93 32.14 23.11
N GLU A 444 -4.17 31.06 23.35
CA GLU A 444 -2.87 30.84 22.72
C GLU A 444 -3.00 30.68 21.19
N ILE A 445 -3.98 29.90 20.74
CA ILE A 445 -4.27 29.69 19.32
C ILE A 445 -4.65 30.99 18.63
N ILE A 446 -5.54 31.78 19.25
CA ILE A 446 -5.96 33.09 18.72
C ILE A 446 -4.79 34.09 18.71
N ALA A 447 -3.96 34.08 19.74
CA ALA A 447 -2.78 34.94 19.82
C ALA A 447 -1.78 34.59 18.70
N ALA A 448 -1.48 33.31 18.46
CA ALA A 448 -0.63 32.84 17.38
C ALA A 448 -1.20 33.22 15.99
N ALA A 449 -2.51 33.03 15.78
CA ALA A 449 -3.18 33.41 14.55
C ALA A 449 -3.15 34.95 14.29
N LYS A 450 -3.24 35.76 15.35
CA LYS A 450 -3.10 37.23 15.25
C LYS A 450 -1.68 37.62 14.87
N ALA A 451 -0.69 37.03 15.53
CA ALA A 451 0.73 37.27 15.23
C ALA A 451 1.08 36.89 13.80
N ALA A 452 0.56 35.76 13.32
CA ALA A 452 0.71 35.30 11.93
C ALA A 452 -0.16 36.05 10.91
N ARG A 453 -0.90 37.10 11.29
CA ARG A 453 -1.86 37.81 10.40
C ARG A 453 -2.99 36.93 9.84
N ALA A 454 -3.21 35.74 10.39
CA ALA A 454 -4.23 34.79 9.94
C ALA A 454 -5.63 35.10 10.51
N HIS A 455 -5.72 35.66 11.72
CA HIS A 455 -6.98 35.88 12.44
C HIS A 455 -8.08 36.58 11.62
N SER A 456 -7.70 37.55 10.80
CA SER A 456 -8.66 38.36 10.02
C SER A 456 -9.38 37.55 8.95
N PHE A 457 -8.72 36.62 8.27
CA PHE A 457 -9.38 35.77 7.28
C PHE A 457 -10.12 34.61 7.97
N ILE A 458 -9.56 34.03 9.05
CA ILE A 458 -10.22 32.97 9.80
C ILE A 458 -11.61 33.40 10.29
N LYS A 459 -11.75 34.63 10.78
CA LYS A 459 -13.05 35.19 11.20
C LYS A 459 -14.07 35.33 10.05
N ARG A 460 -13.64 35.37 8.81
CA ARG A 460 -14.52 35.44 7.62
C ARG A 460 -15.00 34.08 7.16
N LEU A 461 -14.35 33.01 7.61
CA LEU A 461 -14.81 31.65 7.34
C LEU A 461 -16.15 31.39 8.04
N LYS A 462 -16.97 30.53 7.47
CA LYS A 462 -18.36 30.28 7.91
C LYS A 462 -18.46 29.93 9.41
N ASN A 463 -17.51 29.12 9.92
CA ASN A 463 -17.47 28.69 11.33
C ASN A 463 -16.20 29.20 12.05
N GLY A 464 -15.49 30.20 11.50
CA GLY A 464 -14.27 30.73 12.09
C GLY A 464 -13.20 29.64 12.32
N TYR A 465 -12.70 29.52 13.55
CA TYR A 465 -11.69 28.52 13.92
C TYR A 465 -12.18 27.07 13.84
N ASP A 466 -13.48 26.84 13.88
CA ASP A 466 -14.09 25.51 13.80
C ASP A 466 -14.47 25.13 12.37
N THR A 467 -14.07 25.93 11.39
CA THR A 467 -14.21 25.58 9.97
C THR A 467 -13.29 24.38 9.64
N VAL A 468 -13.88 23.34 9.07
CA VAL A 468 -13.12 22.18 8.57
C VAL A 468 -12.47 22.56 7.26
N ILE A 469 -11.17 22.33 7.15
CA ILE A 469 -10.32 22.61 6.00
C ILE A 469 -9.57 21.34 5.57
N GLY A 470 -9.15 21.27 4.30
CA GLY A 470 -8.44 20.13 3.71
C GLY A 470 -7.89 20.50 2.33
N ASP A 471 -7.73 19.51 1.44
CA ASP A 471 -7.11 19.75 0.13
C ASP A 471 -7.93 20.65 -0.80
N ASP A 472 -9.27 20.60 -0.74
CA ASP A 472 -10.21 21.35 -1.60
C ASP A 472 -11.03 22.41 -0.84
N ASP A 473 -10.47 23.03 0.18
CA ASP A 473 -11.16 23.92 1.13
C ASP A 473 -11.42 25.36 0.63
N GLY A 474 -10.94 25.70 -0.55
CA GLY A 474 -11.06 27.02 -1.15
C GLY A 474 -10.15 28.10 -0.53
N LEU A 475 -9.23 27.72 0.38
CA LEU A 475 -8.20 28.64 0.88
C LEU A 475 -7.17 28.93 -0.21
N SER A 476 -6.76 30.20 -0.31
CA SER A 476 -5.64 30.58 -1.15
C SER A 476 -4.32 30.01 -0.60
N GLU A 477 -3.31 29.87 -1.46
CA GLU A 477 -1.98 29.39 -1.05
C GLU A 477 -1.37 30.26 0.05
N GLY A 478 -1.55 31.60 -0.04
CA GLY A 478 -1.11 32.53 1.00
C GLY A 478 -1.85 32.37 2.34
N GLU A 479 -3.15 32.06 2.33
CA GLU A 479 -3.90 31.78 3.55
C GLU A 479 -3.44 30.46 4.20
N ARG A 480 -3.16 29.42 3.40
CA ARG A 480 -2.54 28.18 3.88
C ARG A 480 -1.19 28.44 4.51
N GLN A 481 -0.35 29.27 3.87
CA GLN A 481 0.97 29.63 4.41
C GLN A 481 0.87 30.39 5.73
N LEU A 482 -0.09 31.32 5.88
CA LEU A 482 -0.33 32.02 7.15
C LEU A 482 -0.76 31.04 8.27
N LEU A 483 -1.51 29.97 7.97
CA LEU A 483 -1.83 28.93 8.94
C LEU A 483 -0.59 28.12 9.36
N CYS A 484 0.29 27.79 8.42
CA CYS A 484 1.56 27.12 8.71
C CYS A 484 2.47 28.02 9.59
N ILE A 485 2.53 29.32 9.31
CA ILE A 485 3.25 30.29 10.16
C ILE A 485 2.63 30.35 11.57
N ALA A 486 1.27 30.39 11.68
CA ALA A 486 0.59 30.40 12.97
C ALA A 486 0.91 29.15 13.81
N ARG A 487 1.02 27.97 13.17
CA ARG A 487 1.45 26.72 13.80
C ARG A 487 2.83 26.85 14.46
N VAL A 488 3.79 27.40 13.73
CA VAL A 488 5.16 27.60 14.23
C VAL A 488 5.21 28.71 15.30
N MET A 489 4.43 29.77 15.16
CA MET A 489 4.33 30.83 16.19
C MET A 489 3.77 30.31 17.52
N LEU A 490 2.87 29.33 17.49
CA LEU A 490 2.31 28.69 18.68
C LEU A 490 3.37 27.86 19.43
N MET A 491 4.24 27.15 18.68
CA MET A 491 5.30 26.32 19.24
C MET A 491 6.45 27.14 19.84
N LYS A 492 6.71 28.34 19.32
CA LYS A 492 7.82 29.25 19.74
C LYS A 492 9.20 28.59 19.73
N PRO A 493 9.62 27.90 18.69
CA PRO A 493 10.92 27.27 18.66
C PRO A 493 12.04 28.31 18.60
N PRO A 494 13.25 28.02 19.14
CA PRO A 494 14.41 28.94 19.11
C PRO A 494 15.08 29.01 17.73
N MET A 495 14.89 27.99 16.89
CA MET A 495 15.48 27.91 15.55
C MET A 495 14.39 27.76 14.49
N LEU A 496 14.60 28.35 13.32
CA LEU A 496 13.65 28.36 12.21
C LEU A 496 14.28 27.90 10.90
N ILE A 497 13.50 27.21 10.11
CA ILE A 497 13.78 26.88 8.71
C ILE A 497 12.62 27.39 7.88
N LEU A 498 12.90 28.31 6.96
CA LEU A 498 11.91 28.95 6.14
C LEU A 498 12.27 28.76 4.66
N ASP A 499 11.33 28.20 3.87
CA ASP A 499 11.49 28.10 2.42
C ASP A 499 10.50 29.07 1.74
N GLU A 500 11.04 30.10 1.07
CA GLU A 500 10.33 31.29 0.65
C GLU A 500 9.90 31.24 -0.83
N ALA A 501 9.29 30.15 -1.28
CA ALA A 501 8.76 30.09 -2.63
C ALA A 501 7.27 30.50 -2.67
N THR A 502 6.98 31.71 -3.16
CA THR A 502 5.63 32.31 -3.18
C THR A 502 5.25 32.83 -4.56
N SER A 503 5.52 32.07 -5.61
CA SER A 503 5.27 32.50 -7.00
C SER A 503 3.80 32.66 -7.39
N SER A 504 2.85 32.22 -6.52
CA SER A 504 1.41 32.13 -6.85
C SER A 504 0.50 32.93 -5.91
N ILE A 505 1.06 33.83 -5.07
CA ILE A 505 0.29 34.57 -4.05
C ILE A 505 -0.01 36.01 -4.55
N ASP A 506 -1.22 36.51 -4.29
CA ASP A 506 -1.57 37.88 -4.56
C ASP A 506 -0.74 38.85 -3.70
N THR A 507 -0.44 40.05 -4.25
CA THR A 507 0.45 41.04 -3.62
C THR A 507 0.03 41.44 -2.20
N ARG A 508 -1.28 41.51 -1.93
CA ARG A 508 -1.78 41.91 -0.60
C ARG A 508 -1.57 40.82 0.46
N THR A 509 -1.80 39.58 0.10
CA THR A 509 -1.55 38.42 0.99
C THR A 509 -0.05 38.20 1.14
N GLU A 510 0.71 38.42 0.09
CA GLU A 510 2.17 38.37 0.11
C GLU A 510 2.78 39.33 1.15
N LEU A 511 2.34 40.56 1.24
CA LEU A 511 2.79 41.51 2.26
C LEU A 511 2.48 41.04 3.68
N LYS A 512 1.33 40.38 3.89
CA LYS A 512 0.97 39.79 5.20
C LYS A 512 1.86 38.60 5.57
N VAL A 513 2.14 37.74 4.60
CA VAL A 513 3.03 36.59 4.78
C VAL A 513 4.44 37.08 5.15
N GLN A 514 4.93 38.12 4.46
CA GLN A 514 6.25 38.69 4.74
C GLN A 514 6.33 39.34 6.13
N ASP A 515 5.31 40.09 6.54
CA ASP A 515 5.21 40.67 7.88
C ASP A 515 5.15 39.58 8.96
N ALA A 516 4.41 38.50 8.69
CA ALA A 516 4.36 37.35 9.58
C ALA A 516 5.72 36.63 9.69
N PHE A 517 6.46 36.45 8.58
CA PHE A 517 7.83 35.91 8.62
C PHE A 517 8.78 36.82 9.41
N ASN A 518 8.77 38.12 9.16
CA ASN A 518 9.60 39.06 9.90
C ASN A 518 9.33 39.00 11.41
N THR A 519 8.05 38.90 11.81
CA THR A 519 7.64 38.74 13.21
C THR A 519 8.12 37.40 13.77
N LEU A 520 8.04 36.33 12.99
CA LEU A 520 8.45 34.98 13.39
C LEU A 520 9.97 34.88 13.61
N MET A 521 10.77 35.53 12.77
CA MET A 521 12.25 35.47 12.83
C MET A 521 12.88 36.28 13.99
N GLN A 522 12.16 37.24 14.58
CA GLN A 522 12.70 38.10 15.62
C GLN A 522 13.26 37.31 16.80
N GLY A 523 14.57 37.50 17.11
CA GLY A 523 15.28 36.87 18.23
C GLY A 523 15.50 35.37 18.07
N ARG A 524 15.36 34.81 16.87
CA ARG A 524 15.55 33.39 16.60
C ARG A 524 16.59 33.14 15.53
N THR A 525 17.32 32.06 15.65
CA THR A 525 18.24 31.65 14.58
C THR A 525 17.42 31.12 13.39
N SER A 526 17.53 31.80 12.26
CA SER A 526 16.66 31.54 11.11
C SER A 526 17.48 31.20 9.87
N PHE A 527 17.26 30.02 9.30
CA PHE A 527 17.77 29.65 7.98
C PHE A 527 16.67 29.86 6.95
N VAL A 528 16.90 30.79 6.03
CA VAL A 528 15.91 31.16 5.01
C VAL A 528 16.44 30.79 3.64
N VAL A 529 15.80 29.86 2.93
CA VAL A 529 16.05 29.66 1.50
C VAL A 529 15.39 30.81 0.75
N ALA A 530 16.20 31.82 0.50
CA ALA A 530 15.69 33.09 0.01
C ALA A 530 15.53 33.08 -1.51
N HIS A 531 14.30 33.31 -1.96
CA HIS A 531 13.94 33.58 -3.34
C HIS A 531 13.53 35.04 -3.58
N ARG A 532 13.56 35.87 -2.51
CA ARG A 532 13.14 37.28 -2.53
C ARG A 532 14.28 38.22 -2.16
N LEU A 533 14.33 39.33 -2.87
CA LEU A 533 15.31 40.36 -2.65
C LEU A 533 15.21 40.99 -1.24
N SER A 534 13.99 41.20 -0.75
CA SER A 534 13.75 41.81 0.57
C SER A 534 14.35 41.00 1.69
N THR A 535 14.18 39.68 1.68
CA THR A 535 14.71 38.76 2.68
C THR A 535 16.24 38.69 2.64
N ILE A 536 16.80 38.65 1.43
CA ILE A 536 18.27 38.66 1.23
C ILE A 536 18.90 39.93 1.79
N ARG A 537 18.30 41.11 1.56
CA ARG A 537 18.82 42.38 1.99
C ARG A 537 18.84 42.58 3.50
N HIS A 538 17.89 42.00 4.21
CA HIS A 538 17.74 42.15 5.66
C HIS A 538 18.38 41.01 6.46
N ALA A 539 18.97 40.01 5.82
CA ALA A 539 19.66 38.94 6.49
C ALA A 539 20.95 39.41 7.15
N ASP A 540 21.24 38.93 8.37
CA ASP A 540 22.49 39.20 9.08
C ASP A 540 23.69 38.59 8.33
N CYS A 541 23.50 37.47 7.68
CA CYS A 541 24.50 36.80 6.87
C CYS A 541 23.86 36.16 5.64
N ILE A 542 24.46 36.35 4.49
CA ILE A 542 24.10 35.65 3.26
C ILE A 542 25.12 34.56 3.02
N LEU A 543 24.63 33.34 2.89
CA LEU A 543 25.41 32.17 2.58
C LEU A 543 25.20 31.82 1.10
N VAL A 544 26.21 32.04 0.29
CA VAL A 544 26.16 31.80 -1.15
C VAL A 544 26.68 30.43 -1.47
N MET A 545 25.81 29.53 -1.89
CA MET A 545 26.14 28.15 -2.25
C MET A 545 26.39 28.01 -3.74
N LYS A 546 27.44 27.31 -4.10
CA LYS A 546 27.77 26.91 -5.45
C LYS A 546 28.43 25.53 -5.45
N ASP A 547 27.95 24.63 -6.28
CA ASP A 547 28.49 23.28 -6.46
C ASP A 547 28.73 22.56 -5.11
N GLY A 548 27.76 22.69 -4.16
CA GLY A 548 27.79 22.04 -2.85
C GLY A 548 28.75 22.62 -1.83
N LYS A 549 29.32 23.80 -2.09
CA LYS A 549 30.25 24.49 -1.20
C LYS A 549 29.79 25.91 -0.90
N VAL A 550 30.32 26.47 0.19
CA VAL A 550 30.22 27.90 0.47
C VAL A 550 31.14 28.62 -0.51
N ALA A 551 30.57 29.34 -1.47
CA ALA A 551 31.33 30.14 -2.41
C ALA A 551 31.72 31.50 -1.81
N GLU A 552 30.74 32.14 -1.15
CA GLU A 552 30.90 33.45 -0.51
C GLU A 552 29.99 33.53 0.72
N GLN A 553 30.41 34.32 1.70
CA GLN A 553 29.58 34.66 2.87
C GLN A 553 29.83 36.12 3.29
N GLY A 554 28.80 36.75 3.84
CA GLY A 554 28.85 38.13 4.35
C GLY A 554 27.50 38.84 4.27
N THR A 555 27.45 40.11 4.55
CA THR A 555 26.27 40.95 4.40
C THR A 555 26.01 41.28 2.92
N HIS A 556 24.81 41.79 2.62
CA HIS A 556 24.44 42.21 1.26
C HIS A 556 25.45 43.24 0.67
N GLU A 557 25.80 44.24 1.47
CA GLU A 557 26.72 45.32 1.05
C GLU A 557 28.13 44.81 0.82
N GLU A 558 28.64 43.95 1.72
CA GLU A 558 29.98 43.34 1.62
C GLU A 558 30.09 42.49 0.34
N LEU A 559 29.10 41.68 0.08
CA LEU A 559 29.10 40.77 -1.08
C LEU A 559 28.95 41.53 -2.41
N LEU A 560 28.18 42.58 -2.44
CA LEU A 560 28.13 43.47 -3.63
C LEU A 560 29.46 44.15 -3.87
N ALA A 561 30.11 44.66 -2.82
CA ALA A 561 31.41 45.30 -2.91
C ALA A 561 32.52 44.36 -3.43
N LYS A 562 32.42 43.04 -3.09
CA LYS A 562 33.36 42.02 -3.58
C LYS A 562 33.24 41.78 -5.10
N ASN A 563 32.12 42.17 -5.72
CA ASN A 563 31.82 41.98 -7.15
C ASN A 563 32.02 40.53 -7.63
N GLY A 564 31.70 39.54 -6.74
CA GLY A 564 31.94 38.13 -6.91
C GLY A 564 30.75 37.36 -7.55
N PHE A 565 30.59 36.11 -7.15
CA PHE A 565 29.51 35.26 -7.64
C PHE A 565 28.13 35.74 -7.17
N TYR A 566 28.03 36.23 -5.93
CA TYR A 566 26.80 36.85 -5.42
C TYR A 566 26.32 38.02 -6.27
N THR A 567 27.21 38.94 -6.64
CA THR A 567 26.86 40.10 -7.49
C THR A 567 26.32 39.65 -8.85
N LYS A 568 26.93 38.60 -9.43
CA LYS A 568 26.43 38.05 -10.71
C LYS A 568 25.05 37.43 -10.55
N LEU A 569 24.83 36.68 -9.48
CA LEU A 569 23.54 36.05 -9.16
C LEU A 569 22.46 37.14 -8.93
N TYR A 570 22.81 38.15 -8.12
CA TYR A 570 21.95 39.28 -7.81
C TYR A 570 21.52 40.02 -9.09
N ASN A 571 22.47 40.39 -9.96
CA ASN A 571 22.19 41.07 -11.19
C ASN A 571 21.37 40.25 -12.19
N SER A 572 21.53 38.93 -12.19
CA SER A 572 20.78 38.03 -13.07
C SER A 572 19.34 37.78 -12.62
N GLN A 573 19.08 37.82 -11.31
CA GLN A 573 17.77 37.46 -10.73
C GLN A 573 16.95 38.66 -10.27
N PHE A 574 17.59 39.78 -9.88
CA PHE A 574 16.94 40.86 -9.15
C PHE A 574 17.24 42.29 -9.69
N ALA A 575 18.12 42.44 -10.65
CA ALA A 575 18.49 43.74 -11.20
C ALA A 575 17.74 44.07 -12.52
N GLN A 576 16.44 43.71 -12.59
CA GLN A 576 15.55 44.20 -13.64
C GLN A 576 14.77 45.40 -13.20
#